data_3b3be676cc05d703c7302c0ced2fc53a
#
_entry.id   3b3be676cc05d703c7302c0ced2fc53a
#
_cell.length_a   1.000
_cell.length_b   1.000
_cell.length_c   1.000
_cell.angle_alpha   90.00
_cell.angle_beta   90.00
_cell.angle_gamma   90.00
#
_symmetry.space_group_name_H-M   'P 1'
#
loop_
_entity.id
_entity.type
_entity.pdbx_description
1 polymer ?
#
loop_
_entity_poly.entity_id
_entity_poly.type
_entity_poly.pdbx_seq_one_letter_code
_entity_poly.pdbx_strand_id
1 'polypeptide(L)'
;MAELPTSVLDYLNHLASEQRSPAWLLSDREGVLIEWGGPVELYGISNLQSGVPIGEQVFFLEGLAPLENEGMILPCLQTELGRPADLHLFRTPEGDCALLLDATAEEMRQRLKQQMAYDAILNYRRLDKEIQKKEVLL
;
A
#
# COMPACT_ATOMS: atom_id res chain seq x y z
N MET A 1 8.67 16.67 26.06
CA MET A 1 7.89 15.56 25.49
C MET A 1 8.68 14.27 25.63
N ALA A 2 8.07 13.25 26.19
CA ALA A 2 8.77 11.98 26.39
C ALA A 2 8.84 11.20 25.10
N GLU A 3 10.05 10.78 24.71
CA GLU A 3 10.23 9.87 23.61
C GLU A 3 9.82 8.47 24.01
N LEU A 4 9.40 7.65 23.03
CA LEU A 4 9.11 6.24 23.30
C LEU A 4 10.39 5.54 23.75
N PRO A 5 10.30 4.69 24.78
CA PRO A 5 11.44 3.85 25.15
C PRO A 5 11.90 3.00 23.96
N THR A 6 13.19 2.76 23.87
CA THR A 6 13.77 1.96 22.78
C THR A 6 13.13 0.57 22.69
N SER A 7 12.83 -0.04 23.83
CA SER A 7 12.18 -1.36 23.86
C SER A 7 10.79 -1.37 23.25
N VAL A 8 10.02 -0.29 23.44
CA VAL A 8 8.69 -0.16 22.84
C VAL A 8 8.82 0.07 21.33
N LEU A 9 9.76 0.89 20.93
CA LEU A 9 10.02 1.17 19.52
C LEU A 9 10.44 -0.10 18.77
N ASP A 10 11.33 -0.88 19.37
CA ASP A 10 11.78 -2.16 18.81
C ASP A 10 10.63 -3.15 18.67
N TYR A 11 9.75 -3.21 19.65
CA TYR A 11 8.57 -4.09 19.60
C TYR A 11 7.62 -3.69 18.48
N LEU A 12 7.35 -2.40 18.32
CA LEU A 12 6.50 -1.90 17.22
C LEU A 12 7.12 -2.20 15.86
N ASN A 13 8.43 -2.02 15.73
CA ASN A 13 9.14 -2.33 14.50
C ASN A 13 9.08 -3.83 14.18
N HIS A 14 9.21 -4.66 15.20
CA HIS A 14 9.11 -6.11 15.06
C HIS A 14 7.73 -6.55 14.59
N LEU A 15 6.65 -5.99 15.17
CA LEU A 15 5.29 -6.26 14.75
C LEU A 15 5.06 -5.88 13.30
N ALA A 16 5.50 -4.70 12.90
CA ALA A 16 5.38 -4.23 11.53
C ALA A 16 6.13 -5.15 10.56
N SER A 17 7.32 -5.56 10.94
CA SER A 17 8.16 -6.45 10.15
C SER A 17 7.52 -7.82 9.93
N GLU A 18 6.92 -8.41 10.97
CA GLU A 18 6.29 -9.73 10.88
C GLU A 18 4.96 -9.70 10.14
N GLN A 19 4.14 -8.64 10.37
CA GLN A 19 2.78 -8.60 9.89
C GLN A 19 2.62 -8.00 8.50
N ARG A 20 3.55 -7.13 8.09
CA ARG A 20 3.38 -6.36 6.87
C ARG A 20 4.47 -6.58 5.82
N SER A 21 5.35 -7.55 6.05
CA SER A 21 6.36 -7.98 5.06
C SER A 21 7.07 -6.80 4.38
N PRO A 22 7.78 -5.95 5.14
CA PRO A 22 8.37 -4.74 4.59
C PRO A 22 9.46 -5.06 3.57
N ALA A 23 9.36 -4.45 2.40
CA ALA A 23 10.37 -4.48 1.37
C ALA A 23 10.77 -3.05 1.04
N TRP A 24 12.01 -2.83 0.68
CA TRP A 24 12.49 -1.48 0.42
C TRP A 24 13.45 -1.45 -0.77
N LEU A 25 13.44 -0.30 -1.45
CA LEU A 25 14.33 -0.01 -2.55
C LEU A 25 14.97 1.35 -2.28
N LEU A 26 16.29 1.42 -2.41
CA LEU A 26 17.02 2.65 -2.21
C LEU A 26 17.60 3.13 -3.54
N SER A 27 17.30 4.35 -3.92
CA SER A 27 17.83 4.96 -5.13
C SER A 27 18.64 6.22 -4.79
N ASP A 28 19.50 6.63 -5.72
CA ASP A 28 20.18 7.90 -5.58
C ASP A 28 19.25 9.05 -5.93
N ARG A 29 19.73 10.29 -5.87
CA ARG A 29 18.93 11.48 -6.12
C ARG A 29 18.49 11.62 -7.58
N GLU A 30 19.07 10.84 -8.47
CA GLU A 30 18.74 10.83 -9.89
C GLU A 30 17.75 9.70 -10.22
N GLY A 31 17.37 8.89 -9.23
CA GLY A 31 16.43 7.80 -9.41
C GLY A 31 17.06 6.47 -9.82
N VAL A 32 18.37 6.33 -9.72
CA VAL A 32 19.07 5.11 -10.04
C VAL A 32 19.13 4.18 -8.83
N LEU A 33 18.72 2.92 -9.01
CA LEU A 33 18.69 1.94 -7.93
C LEU A 33 20.09 1.64 -7.39
N ILE A 34 20.26 1.73 -6.07
CA ILE A 34 21.51 1.43 -5.37
C ILE A 34 21.45 0.03 -4.76
N GLU A 35 20.45 -0.20 -3.91
CA GLU A 35 20.29 -1.49 -3.23
C GLU A 35 18.83 -1.68 -2.82
N TRP A 36 18.50 -2.88 -2.39
CA TRP A 36 17.14 -3.23 -1.96
C TRP A 36 17.21 -4.37 -0.94
N GLY A 37 16.10 -4.58 -0.23
CA GLY A 37 16.00 -5.66 0.74
C GLY A 37 14.56 -6.03 1.03
N GLY A 38 14.40 -7.13 1.74
CA GLY A 38 13.08 -7.66 2.07
C GLY A 38 12.45 -8.46 0.93
N PRO A 39 11.21 -8.93 1.13
CA PRO A 39 10.52 -9.81 0.18
C PRO A 39 9.91 -9.04 -0.99
N VAL A 40 10.73 -8.46 -1.84
CA VAL A 40 10.28 -7.68 -3.00
C VAL A 40 9.42 -8.51 -3.97
N GLU A 41 9.62 -9.82 -4.01
CA GLU A 41 8.86 -10.73 -4.88
C GLU A 41 7.36 -10.76 -4.53
N LEU A 42 7.00 -10.52 -3.28
CA LEU A 42 5.59 -10.45 -2.87
C LEU A 42 4.83 -9.34 -3.58
N TYR A 43 5.54 -8.32 -4.02
CA TYR A 43 4.98 -7.15 -4.70
C TYR A 43 5.16 -7.20 -6.21
N GLY A 44 5.48 -8.37 -6.73
CA GLY A 44 5.67 -8.58 -8.16
C GLY A 44 6.97 -8.02 -8.72
N ILE A 45 7.92 -7.71 -7.87
CA ILE A 45 9.21 -7.14 -8.26
C ILE A 45 10.24 -8.26 -8.38
N SER A 46 10.91 -8.32 -9.51
CA SER A 46 11.95 -9.35 -9.75
C SER A 46 13.03 -8.78 -10.67
N ASN A 47 14.18 -9.46 -10.68
CA ASN A 47 15.30 -9.15 -11.56
C ASN A 47 15.84 -7.72 -11.41
N LEU A 48 15.88 -7.22 -10.19
CA LEU A 48 16.39 -5.88 -9.90
C LEU A 48 17.90 -5.82 -10.18
N GLN A 49 18.33 -4.69 -10.72
CA GLN A 49 19.74 -4.43 -11.03
C GLN A 49 20.16 -3.08 -10.47
N SER A 50 21.23 -3.08 -9.69
CA SER A 50 21.87 -1.85 -9.22
C SER A 50 22.46 -1.09 -10.41
N GLY A 51 22.38 0.23 -10.38
CA GLY A 51 22.90 1.09 -11.45
C GLY A 51 21.93 1.33 -12.61
N VAL A 52 20.71 0.80 -12.54
CA VAL A 52 19.66 1.01 -13.53
C VAL A 52 18.56 1.86 -12.91
N PRO A 53 17.97 2.81 -13.65
CA PRO A 53 16.88 3.64 -13.11
C PRO A 53 15.73 2.79 -12.53
N ILE A 54 15.27 3.16 -11.34
CA ILE A 54 14.25 2.41 -10.62
C ILE A 54 12.91 2.38 -11.37
N GLY A 55 12.55 3.47 -12.05
CA GLY A 55 11.32 3.56 -12.81
C GLY A 55 11.27 2.64 -14.02
N GLU A 56 12.41 2.22 -14.54
CA GLU A 56 12.48 1.26 -15.64
C GLU A 56 12.29 -0.18 -15.17
N GLN A 57 12.57 -0.45 -13.90
CA GLN A 57 12.52 -1.79 -13.32
C GLN A 57 11.21 -2.08 -12.59
N VAL A 58 10.59 -1.04 -12.02
CA VAL A 58 9.37 -1.15 -11.21
C VAL A 58 8.35 -0.19 -11.79
N PHE A 59 7.35 -0.73 -12.51
CA PHE A 59 6.42 0.09 -13.29
C PHE A 59 5.66 1.12 -12.46
N PHE A 60 5.25 0.76 -11.22
CA PHE A 60 4.48 1.68 -10.39
C PHE A 60 5.33 2.80 -9.77
N LEU A 61 6.66 2.74 -9.93
CA LEU A 61 7.56 3.82 -9.52
C LEU A 61 7.95 4.74 -10.68
N GLU A 62 7.52 4.41 -11.90
CA GLU A 62 7.75 5.26 -13.05
C GLU A 62 7.06 6.60 -12.85
N GLY A 63 7.80 7.68 -13.01
CA GLY A 63 7.29 9.03 -12.78
C GLY A 63 7.27 9.47 -11.32
N LEU A 64 7.50 8.58 -10.36
CA LEU A 64 7.58 8.92 -8.95
C LEU A 64 9.01 9.16 -8.47
N ALA A 65 9.98 8.57 -9.13
CA ALA A 65 11.41 8.76 -8.83
C ALA A 65 12.07 9.53 -9.99
N PRO A 66 13.00 10.46 -9.70
CA PRO A 66 13.42 10.91 -8.38
C PRO A 66 12.33 11.72 -7.65
N LEU A 67 12.40 11.74 -6.32
CA LEU A 67 11.45 12.50 -5.52
C LEU A 67 11.62 14.00 -5.71
N GLU A 68 10.52 14.68 -5.99
CA GLU A 68 10.50 16.14 -6.07
C GLU A 68 10.21 16.78 -4.71
N ASN A 69 9.51 16.05 -3.84
CA ASN A 69 9.12 16.49 -2.50
C ASN A 69 9.81 15.64 -1.43
N GLU A 70 9.67 16.04 -0.17
CA GLU A 70 10.29 15.33 0.96
C GLU A 70 9.76 13.92 1.17
N GLY A 71 8.56 13.65 0.69
CA GLY A 71 7.98 12.31 0.76
C GLY A 71 6.53 12.28 0.33
N MET A 72 6.02 11.06 0.10
CA MET A 72 4.61 10.83 -0.17
C MET A 72 4.22 9.42 0.29
N ILE A 73 2.93 9.22 0.53
CA ILE A 73 2.37 7.92 0.87
C ILE A 73 1.25 7.62 -0.12
N LEU A 74 1.32 6.45 -0.74
CA LEU A 74 0.27 5.94 -1.63
C LEU A 74 -0.31 4.68 -1.00
N PRO A 75 -1.49 4.78 -0.35
CA PRO A 75 -2.10 3.61 0.29
C PRO A 75 -2.75 2.67 -0.72
N CYS A 76 -2.74 1.39 -0.42
CA CYS A 76 -3.40 0.34 -1.20
C CYS A 76 -3.07 0.38 -2.69
N LEU A 77 -1.80 0.60 -3.02
CA LEU A 77 -1.31 0.60 -4.38
C LEU A 77 -1.42 -0.80 -4.97
N GLN A 78 -2.01 -0.91 -6.15
CA GLN A 78 -2.09 -2.20 -6.85
C GLN A 78 -0.77 -2.47 -7.57
N THR A 79 -0.11 -3.55 -7.18
CA THR A 79 1.04 -4.06 -7.91
C THR A 79 0.54 -5.00 -9.00
N GLU A 80 1.18 -5.01 -10.17
CA GLU A 80 0.65 -5.74 -11.31
C GLU A 80 0.54 -7.24 -11.07
N LEU A 81 1.57 -7.84 -10.50
CA LEU A 81 1.68 -9.29 -10.30
C LEU A 81 1.79 -9.68 -8.84
N GLY A 82 1.67 -8.74 -7.92
CA GLY A 82 1.88 -9.00 -6.50
C GLY A 82 0.76 -8.51 -5.62
N ARG A 83 1.02 -8.55 -4.32
CA ARG A 83 0.07 -8.10 -3.31
C ARG A 83 -0.08 -6.58 -3.34
N PRO A 84 -1.27 -6.05 -2.98
CA PRO A 84 -1.42 -4.62 -2.80
C PRO A 84 -0.49 -4.13 -1.70
N ALA A 85 0.00 -2.92 -1.84
CA ALA A 85 0.99 -2.37 -0.93
C ALA A 85 0.69 -0.92 -0.55
N ASP A 86 1.03 -0.57 0.68
CA ASP A 86 1.19 0.82 1.06
C ASP A 86 2.61 1.22 0.67
N LEU A 87 2.73 2.21 -0.19
CA LEU A 87 4.01 2.70 -0.67
C LEU A 87 4.37 4.00 0.05
N HIS A 88 5.50 4.00 0.75
CA HIS A 88 6.04 5.16 1.42
C HIS A 88 7.31 5.59 0.69
N LEU A 89 7.29 6.79 0.11
CA LEU A 89 8.46 7.39 -0.53
C LEU A 89 9.01 8.49 0.35
N PHE A 90 10.28 8.42 0.70
CA PHE A 90 10.91 9.41 1.58
C PHE A 90 12.40 9.52 1.33
N ARG A 91 12.96 10.66 1.71
CA ARG A 91 14.39 10.91 1.58
C ARG A 91 15.14 10.43 2.81
N THR A 92 16.31 9.85 2.56
CA THR A 92 17.27 9.49 3.61
C THR A 92 18.61 10.13 3.29
N PRO A 93 19.56 10.16 4.25
CA PRO A 93 20.92 10.64 3.94
C PRO A 93 21.61 9.88 2.82
N GLU A 94 21.26 8.60 2.65
CA GLU A 94 21.84 7.72 1.62
C GLU A 94 21.20 7.89 0.26
N GLY A 95 19.97 8.39 0.20
CA GLY A 95 19.21 8.52 -1.05
C GLY A 95 17.71 8.50 -0.80
N ASP A 96 16.94 8.27 -1.85
CA ASP A 96 15.50 8.18 -1.77
C ASP A 96 15.08 6.73 -1.56
N CYS A 97 14.20 6.51 -0.57
CA CYS A 97 13.73 5.17 -0.22
C CYS A 97 12.28 4.98 -0.64
N ALA A 98 12.00 3.83 -1.25
CA ALA A 98 10.63 3.33 -1.49
C ALA A 98 10.41 2.14 -0.57
N LEU A 99 9.52 2.30 0.42
CA LEU A 99 9.18 1.26 1.38
C LEU A 99 7.81 0.70 1.04
N LEU A 100 7.71 -0.61 0.89
CA LEU A 100 6.49 -1.33 0.58
C LEU A 100 6.04 -2.12 1.80
N LEU A 101 4.80 -1.94 2.20
CA LEU A 101 4.18 -2.69 3.28
C LEU A 101 2.92 -3.38 2.76
N ASP A 102 2.75 -4.66 3.09
CA ASP A 102 1.61 -5.45 2.62
C ASP A 102 0.28 -4.82 3.08
N ALA A 103 -0.58 -4.47 2.15
CA ALA A 103 -1.88 -3.85 2.38
C ALA A 103 -3.04 -4.81 2.12
N THR A 104 -2.79 -6.11 2.01
CA THR A 104 -3.82 -7.11 1.72
C THR A 104 -4.96 -7.07 2.72
N ALA A 105 -4.65 -7.03 4.01
CA ALA A 105 -5.65 -7.02 5.07
C ALA A 105 -6.53 -5.76 5.02
N GLU A 106 -5.94 -4.60 4.78
CA GLU A 106 -6.67 -3.35 4.68
C GLU A 106 -7.53 -3.30 3.44
N GLU A 107 -7.02 -3.75 2.30
CA GLU A 107 -7.79 -3.84 1.07
C GLU A 107 -9.01 -4.75 1.24
N MET A 108 -8.82 -5.91 1.86
CA MET A 108 -9.92 -6.84 2.13
C MET A 108 -10.98 -6.22 3.04
N ARG A 109 -10.58 -5.47 4.06
CA ARG A 109 -11.54 -4.76 4.92
C ARG A 109 -12.33 -3.73 4.15
N GLN A 110 -11.67 -2.97 3.29
CA GLN A 110 -12.34 -1.96 2.46
C GLN A 110 -13.34 -2.60 1.50
N ARG A 111 -12.96 -3.70 0.85
CA ARG A 111 -13.86 -4.45 -0.03
C ARG A 111 -15.07 -4.98 0.72
N LEU A 112 -14.86 -5.52 1.91
CA LEU A 112 -15.94 -6.03 2.74
C LEU A 112 -16.91 -4.92 3.15
N LYS A 113 -16.39 -3.76 3.56
CA LYS A 113 -17.22 -2.61 3.89
C LYS A 113 -18.05 -2.15 2.70
N GLN A 114 -17.45 -2.10 1.51
CA GLN A 114 -18.14 -1.73 0.28
C GLN A 114 -19.25 -2.74 -0.06
N GLN A 115 -18.96 -4.03 0.09
CA GLN A 115 -19.95 -5.08 -0.16
C GLN A 115 -21.11 -5.00 0.82
N MET A 116 -20.84 -4.78 2.10
CA MET A 116 -21.88 -4.62 3.12
C MET A 116 -22.75 -3.40 2.86
N ALA A 117 -22.15 -2.29 2.45
CA ALA A 117 -22.90 -1.08 2.10
C ALA A 117 -23.78 -1.30 0.88
N TYR A 118 -23.26 -1.99 -0.14
CA TYR A 118 -24.02 -2.31 -1.34
C TYR A 118 -25.21 -3.22 -1.02
N ASP A 119 -25.00 -4.26 -0.22
CA ASP A 119 -26.04 -5.18 0.21
C ASP A 119 -27.13 -4.45 1.01
N ALA A 120 -26.74 -3.51 1.87
CA ALA A 120 -27.70 -2.70 2.63
C ALA A 120 -28.56 -1.85 1.70
N ILE A 121 -27.99 -1.24 0.67
CA ILE A 121 -28.72 -0.46 -0.33
C ILE A 121 -29.71 -1.35 -1.09
N LEU A 122 -29.29 -2.53 -1.51
CA LEU A 122 -30.16 -3.46 -2.22
C LEU A 122 -31.34 -3.91 -1.34
N ASN A 123 -31.10 -4.20 -0.07
CA ASN A 123 -32.13 -4.60 0.87
C ASN A 123 -33.13 -3.45 1.11
N TYR A 124 -32.65 -2.24 1.23
CA TYR A 124 -33.50 -1.07 1.38
C TYR A 124 -34.43 -0.89 0.16
N ARG A 125 -33.89 -1.01 -1.03
CA ARG A 125 -34.68 -0.92 -2.28
C ARG A 125 -35.73 -2.03 -2.36
N ARG A 126 -35.39 -3.22 -1.93
CA ARG A 126 -36.34 -4.35 -1.91
C ARG A 126 -37.50 -4.10 -0.97
N LEU A 127 -37.22 -3.61 0.25
CA LEU A 127 -38.25 -3.26 1.22
C LEU A 127 -39.16 -2.14 0.71
N ASP A 128 -38.59 -1.13 0.05
CA ASP A 128 -39.38 -0.04 -0.52
C ASP A 128 -40.36 -0.56 -1.59
N LYS A 129 -39.92 -1.44 -2.46
CA LYS A 129 -40.76 -2.09 -3.47
C LYS A 129 -41.91 -2.89 -2.83
N GLU A 130 -41.64 -3.63 -1.77
CA GLU A 130 -42.67 -4.38 -1.05
C GLU A 130 -43.73 -3.47 -0.41
N ILE A 131 -43.29 -2.36 0.17
CA ILE A 131 -44.21 -1.35 0.73
C ILE A 131 -45.10 -0.77 -0.37
N GLN A 132 -44.54 -0.39 -1.51
CA GLN A 132 -45.32 0.15 -2.64
C GLN A 132 -46.35 -0.86 -3.17
N LYS A 133 -45.98 -2.15 -3.26
CA LYS A 133 -46.92 -3.20 -3.67
C LYS A 133 -48.09 -3.33 -2.69
N LYS A 134 -47.85 -3.25 -1.39
CA LYS A 134 -48.88 -3.32 -0.36
C LYS A 134 -49.83 -2.13 -0.46
N GLU A 135 -49.32 -0.92 -0.70
CA GLU A 135 -50.14 0.27 -0.88
C GLU A 135 -51.06 0.17 -2.11
N VAL A 136 -50.56 -0.40 -3.20
CA VAL A 136 -51.34 -0.57 -4.42
C VAL A 136 -52.44 -1.61 -4.24
N LEU A 137 -52.25 -2.62 -3.39
CA LEU A 137 -53.22 -3.67 -3.14
C LEU A 137 -54.36 -3.24 -2.17
N LEU A 138 -54.16 -2.16 -1.47
CA LEU A 138 -55.19 -1.59 -0.61
C LEU A 138 -56.14 -0.70 -1.40
#